data_4294743a28aa78c2775c6ff33b63793e
#
_entry.id   4294743a28aa78c2775c6ff33b63793e
#
_cell.length_a   1.000
_cell.length_b   1.000
_cell.length_c   1.000
_cell.angle_alpha   90.00
_cell.angle_beta   90.00
_cell.angle_gamma   90.00
#
_symmetry.space_group_name_H-M   'P 1'
#
loop_
_entity.id
_entity.type
_entity.pdbx_description
1 polymer ?
#
loop_
_entity_poly.entity_id
_entity_poly.type
_entity_poly.pdbx_seq_one_letter_code
_entity_poly.pdbx_strand_id
1 'polypeptide(L)'
;MRKTIAVLGSALFFVVAPLVLAGFVPWWITHWEFRPAFFGFELTRAIGLMLIIAGVPGVVDSFARFALQGLGTPAPIAPTQKLVVTGLYRYVRNPIYVGVPAVIFGQALLFGDWRLLWYAALLWLFFHIFVLVYEEPTLKQTFGAQYEDFRANVPRWVPRLTAWRVP
;
A
#
# COMPACT_ATOMS: atom_id res chain seq x y z
N MET A 1 -18.31 -4.33 21.31
CA MET A 1 -17.87 -5.61 20.76
C MET A 1 -17.45 -5.52 19.27
N ARG A 2 -18.30 -5.07 18.33
CA ARG A 2 -17.93 -4.97 16.89
C ARG A 2 -16.73 -4.03 16.60
N LYS A 3 -16.65 -2.86 17.24
CA LYS A 3 -15.51 -1.92 17.06
C LYS A 3 -14.18 -2.51 17.53
N THR A 4 -14.17 -3.19 18.67
CA THR A 4 -12.97 -3.82 19.22
C THR A 4 -12.46 -4.93 18.31
N ILE A 5 -13.36 -5.77 17.77
CA ILE A 5 -13.02 -6.83 16.81
C ILE A 5 -12.48 -6.26 15.51
N ALA A 6 -13.08 -5.16 14.99
CA ALA A 6 -12.59 -4.49 13.78
C ALA A 6 -11.20 -3.89 13.99
N VAL A 7 -10.96 -3.22 15.12
CA VAL A 7 -9.65 -2.66 15.47
C VAL A 7 -8.59 -3.74 15.65
N LEU A 8 -8.89 -4.80 16.38
CA LEU A 8 -7.97 -5.93 16.57
C LEU A 8 -7.70 -6.66 15.24
N GLY A 9 -8.73 -6.90 14.43
CA GLY A 9 -8.59 -7.51 13.11
C GLY A 9 -7.77 -6.65 12.16
N SER A 10 -7.97 -5.33 12.16
CA SER A 10 -7.17 -4.39 11.38
C SER A 10 -5.73 -4.34 11.86
N ALA A 11 -5.51 -4.32 13.18
CA ALA A 11 -4.16 -4.33 13.76
C ALA A 11 -3.42 -5.62 13.41
N LEU A 12 -4.08 -6.78 13.53
CA LEU A 12 -3.52 -8.06 13.16
C LEU A 12 -3.20 -8.11 11.65
N PHE A 13 -4.13 -7.68 10.81
CA PHE A 13 -3.93 -7.63 9.36
C PHE A 13 -2.82 -6.64 8.97
N PHE A 14 -2.75 -5.48 9.63
CA PHE A 14 -1.67 -4.51 9.46
C PHE A 14 -0.30 -5.10 9.80
N VAL A 15 -0.21 -5.82 10.92
CA VAL A 15 1.04 -6.47 11.32
C VAL A 15 1.39 -7.60 10.34
N VAL A 16 0.43 -8.50 10.06
CA VAL A 16 0.71 -9.71 9.26
C VAL A 16 0.95 -9.36 7.80
N ALA A 17 0.08 -8.60 7.13
CA ALA A 17 0.20 -8.40 5.70
C ALA A 17 1.43 -7.55 5.30
N PRO A 18 1.65 -6.32 5.81
CA PRO A 18 2.84 -5.55 5.44
C PRO A 18 4.15 -6.14 5.95
N LEU A 19 4.19 -6.66 7.20
CA LEU A 19 5.40 -7.27 7.72
C LEU A 19 5.78 -8.55 6.97
N VAL A 20 4.79 -9.36 6.60
CA VAL A 20 5.06 -10.54 5.78
C VAL A 20 5.46 -10.15 4.37
N LEU A 21 4.69 -9.29 3.71
CA LEU A 21 4.92 -8.95 2.31
C LEU A 21 6.15 -8.06 2.09
N ALA A 22 6.37 -7.06 2.93
CA ALA A 22 7.47 -6.09 2.78
C ALA A 22 8.65 -6.32 3.75
N GLY A 23 8.54 -7.25 4.69
CA GLY A 23 9.58 -7.61 5.63
C GLY A 23 10.04 -9.06 5.46
N PHE A 24 9.23 -10.02 5.93
CA PHE A 24 9.63 -11.43 6.01
C PHE A 24 9.94 -12.04 4.62
N VAL A 25 9.08 -11.85 3.61
CA VAL A 25 9.32 -12.42 2.27
C VAL A 25 10.56 -11.83 1.60
N PRO A 26 10.80 -10.50 1.57
CA PRO A 26 12.05 -9.93 1.12
C PRO A 26 13.28 -10.46 1.87
N TRP A 27 13.18 -10.56 3.19
CA TRP A 27 14.25 -11.14 3.99
C TRP A 27 14.49 -12.61 3.62
N TRP A 28 13.47 -13.42 3.49
CA TRP A 28 13.58 -14.83 3.11
C TRP A 28 14.21 -15.04 1.72
N ILE A 29 13.92 -14.12 0.77
CA ILE A 29 14.51 -14.17 -0.58
C ILE A 29 15.98 -13.78 -0.57
N THR A 30 16.37 -12.79 0.24
CA THR A 30 17.67 -12.11 0.13
C THR A 30 18.54 -12.27 1.36
N HIS A 31 17.99 -12.67 2.50
CA HIS A 31 18.60 -12.61 3.84
C HIS A 31 19.19 -11.23 4.17
N TRP A 32 18.75 -10.19 3.41
CA TRP A 32 19.24 -8.80 3.43
C TRP A 32 20.75 -8.71 3.20
N GLU A 33 21.30 -9.63 2.42
CA GLU A 33 22.70 -9.59 2.01
C GLU A 33 22.91 -8.51 0.95
N PHE A 34 23.94 -7.70 1.15
CA PHE A 34 24.33 -6.70 0.17
C PHE A 34 25.03 -7.35 -1.01
N ARG A 35 24.48 -7.19 -2.19
CA ARG A 35 25.06 -7.56 -3.48
C ARG A 35 25.61 -6.31 -4.17
N PRO A 36 26.38 -6.43 -5.26
CA PRO A 36 26.79 -5.26 -6.05
C PRO A 36 25.59 -4.36 -6.40
N ALA A 37 25.79 -3.04 -6.31
CA ALA A 37 24.76 -2.08 -6.67
C ALA A 37 24.36 -2.26 -8.14
N PHE A 38 23.09 -1.98 -8.47
CA PHE A 38 22.61 -2.10 -9.84
C PHE A 38 23.48 -1.25 -10.77
N PHE A 39 23.96 -1.87 -11.85
CA PHE A 39 24.85 -1.24 -12.84
C PHE A 39 26.14 -0.63 -12.25
N GLY A 40 26.54 -1.02 -11.02
CA GLY A 40 27.68 -0.43 -10.34
C GLY A 40 27.46 0.96 -9.76
N PHE A 41 26.23 1.48 -9.78
CA PHE A 41 25.91 2.83 -9.29
C PHE A 41 25.44 2.81 -7.84
N GLU A 42 26.25 3.27 -6.90
CA GLU A 42 25.89 3.36 -5.47
C GLU A 42 24.70 4.31 -5.22
N LEU A 43 24.41 5.24 -6.15
CA LEU A 43 23.22 6.11 -6.08
C LEU A 43 21.92 5.30 -6.04
N THR A 44 21.87 4.10 -6.63
CA THR A 44 20.70 3.23 -6.57
C THR A 44 20.33 2.85 -5.12
N ARG A 45 21.34 2.65 -4.26
CA ARG A 45 21.11 2.36 -2.84
C ARG A 45 20.49 3.54 -2.09
N ALA A 46 20.99 4.75 -2.36
CA ALA A 46 20.43 5.96 -1.77
C ALA A 46 18.96 6.16 -2.17
N ILE A 47 18.63 5.94 -3.46
CA ILE A 47 17.25 5.96 -3.95
C ILE A 47 16.42 4.88 -3.25
N GLY A 48 16.97 3.66 -3.12
CA GLY A 48 16.31 2.56 -2.41
C GLY A 48 15.98 2.91 -0.95
N LEU A 49 16.95 3.49 -0.24
CA LEU A 49 16.74 3.93 1.14
C LEU A 49 15.67 5.03 1.25
N MET A 50 15.69 6.01 0.34
CA MET A 50 14.66 7.06 0.30
C MET A 50 13.27 6.49 0.07
N LEU A 51 13.11 5.50 -0.81
CA LEU A 51 11.83 4.83 -1.05
C LEU A 51 11.32 4.10 0.20
N ILE A 52 12.21 3.45 0.95
CA ILE A 52 11.85 2.78 2.22
C ILE A 52 11.42 3.83 3.25
N ILE A 53 12.22 4.89 3.44
CA ILE A 53 11.94 5.96 4.40
C ILE A 53 10.62 6.68 4.09
N ALA A 54 10.30 6.89 2.83
CA ALA A 54 9.04 7.51 2.42
C ALA A 54 7.86 6.52 2.44
N GLY A 55 8.09 5.28 2.01
CA GLY A 55 7.05 4.26 1.86
C GLY A 55 6.52 3.75 3.19
N VAL A 56 7.39 3.44 4.15
CA VAL A 56 6.97 2.88 5.46
C VAL A 56 6.01 3.80 6.20
N PRO A 57 6.31 5.09 6.45
CA PRO A 57 5.36 6.00 7.10
C PRO A 57 4.05 6.14 6.32
N GLY A 58 4.11 6.18 4.99
CA GLY A 58 2.93 6.25 4.14
C GLY A 58 2.01 5.05 4.28
N VAL A 59 2.57 3.84 4.35
CA VAL A 59 1.82 2.61 4.61
C VAL A 59 1.21 2.66 6.01
N VAL A 60 1.99 3.02 7.03
CA VAL A 60 1.51 3.12 8.44
C VAL A 60 0.36 4.12 8.57
N ASP A 61 0.51 5.34 8.05
CA ASP A 61 -0.55 6.37 8.08
C ASP A 61 -1.82 5.88 7.36
N SER A 62 -1.68 5.25 6.20
CA SER A 62 -2.81 4.75 5.41
C SER A 62 -3.59 3.66 6.15
N PHE A 63 -2.90 2.71 6.79
CA PHE A 63 -3.53 1.67 7.61
C PHE A 63 -4.19 2.26 8.86
N ALA A 64 -3.52 3.19 9.54
CA ALA A 64 -4.09 3.86 10.73
C ALA A 64 -5.40 4.57 10.37
N ARG A 65 -5.44 5.31 9.27
CA ARG A 65 -6.68 5.97 8.79
C ARG A 65 -7.76 4.96 8.44
N PHE A 66 -7.38 3.89 7.76
CA PHE A 66 -8.32 2.86 7.38
C PHE A 66 -8.96 2.19 8.62
N ALA A 67 -8.14 1.83 9.59
CA ALA A 67 -8.61 1.23 10.85
C ALA A 67 -9.48 2.18 11.68
N LEU A 68 -9.07 3.44 11.82
CA LEU A 68 -9.73 4.40 12.70
C LEU A 68 -10.97 5.05 12.07
N GLN A 69 -10.96 5.28 10.75
CA GLN A 69 -12.00 6.02 10.03
C GLN A 69 -12.93 5.11 9.22
N GLY A 70 -12.36 4.08 8.57
CA GLY A 70 -13.12 3.12 7.78
C GLY A 70 -13.99 2.18 8.62
N LEU A 71 -13.66 1.99 9.89
CA LEU A 71 -14.32 1.05 10.81
C LEU A 71 -14.38 -0.38 10.24
N GLY A 72 -13.40 -0.76 9.44
CA GLY A 72 -13.25 -2.06 8.80
C GLY A 72 -11.78 -2.40 8.59
N THR A 73 -11.53 -3.46 7.84
CA THR A 73 -10.18 -3.88 7.43
C THR A 73 -10.00 -3.67 5.94
N PRO A 74 -8.78 -3.42 5.43
CA PRO A 74 -8.49 -3.46 3.99
C PRO A 74 -8.77 -4.85 3.39
N ALA A 75 -8.90 -5.87 4.23
CA ALA A 75 -9.26 -7.21 3.81
C ALA A 75 -10.77 -7.37 3.58
N PRO A 76 -11.20 -8.24 2.65
CA PRO A 76 -12.63 -8.52 2.38
C PRO A 76 -13.41 -9.05 3.59
N ILE A 77 -12.72 -9.47 4.65
CA ILE A 77 -13.29 -10.10 5.84
C ILE A 77 -14.17 -9.15 6.67
N ALA A 78 -13.82 -7.86 6.68
CA ALA A 78 -14.59 -6.84 7.38
C ALA A 78 -14.60 -5.53 6.57
N PRO A 79 -15.48 -5.42 5.54
CA PRO A 79 -15.52 -4.27 4.65
C PRO A 79 -15.74 -2.97 5.41
N THR A 80 -15.15 -1.88 4.92
CA THR A 80 -15.31 -0.56 5.53
C THR A 80 -16.75 -0.09 5.53
N GLN A 81 -17.15 0.55 6.62
CA GLN A 81 -18.48 1.17 6.74
C GLN A 81 -18.49 2.62 6.23
N LYS A 82 -17.31 3.22 6.03
CA LYS A 82 -17.13 4.58 5.53
C LYS A 82 -16.01 4.62 4.51
N LEU A 83 -16.21 5.39 3.46
CA LEU A 83 -15.16 5.66 2.48
C LEU A 83 -14.08 6.54 3.12
N VAL A 84 -12.82 6.07 3.10
CA VAL A 84 -11.69 6.81 3.66
C VAL A 84 -11.11 7.72 2.58
N VAL A 85 -11.26 9.03 2.78
CA VAL A 85 -10.79 10.08 1.84
C VAL A 85 -9.91 11.11 2.52
N THR A 86 -9.08 10.69 3.47
CA THR A 86 -8.20 11.56 4.25
C THR A 86 -6.73 11.17 4.07
N GLY A 87 -5.81 12.02 4.49
CA GLY A 87 -4.36 11.79 4.38
C GLY A 87 -3.95 11.49 2.93
N LEU A 88 -3.18 10.42 2.72
CA LEU A 88 -2.71 10.01 1.40
C LEU A 88 -3.83 9.60 0.44
N TYR A 89 -5.01 9.19 0.94
CA TYR A 89 -6.18 8.90 0.10
C TYR A 89 -6.71 10.13 -0.66
N ARG A 90 -6.31 11.34 -0.27
CA ARG A 90 -6.61 12.57 -1.03
C ARG A 90 -5.73 12.78 -2.26
N TYR A 91 -4.64 12.02 -2.36
CA TYR A 91 -3.67 12.13 -3.44
C TYR A 91 -3.72 10.92 -4.38
N VAL A 92 -3.95 9.73 -3.83
CA VAL A 92 -4.02 8.46 -4.57
C VAL A 92 -5.04 7.55 -3.91
N ARG A 93 -5.84 6.81 -4.70
CA ARG A 93 -6.91 5.97 -4.13
C ARG A 93 -6.39 4.75 -3.37
N ASN A 94 -5.23 4.22 -3.76
CA ASN A 94 -4.67 2.98 -3.22
C ASN A 94 -3.28 3.18 -2.59
N PRO A 95 -3.13 4.04 -1.56
CA PRO A 95 -1.82 4.39 -1.03
C PRO A 95 -1.09 3.19 -0.40
N ILE A 96 -1.80 2.23 0.18
CA ILE A 96 -1.22 0.99 0.74
C ILE A 96 -0.60 0.14 -0.37
N TYR A 97 -1.35 -0.07 -1.47
CA TYR A 97 -0.90 -0.88 -2.60
C TYR A 97 0.17 -0.18 -3.48
N VAL A 98 0.37 1.11 -3.30
CA VAL A 98 1.52 1.85 -3.85
C VAL A 98 2.71 1.76 -2.91
N GLY A 99 2.49 1.95 -1.61
CA GLY A 99 3.54 2.00 -0.60
C GLY A 99 4.25 0.67 -0.38
N VAL A 100 3.50 -0.44 -0.29
CA VAL A 100 4.10 -1.77 -0.05
C VAL A 100 5.05 -2.19 -1.18
N PRO A 101 4.67 -2.17 -2.48
CA PRO A 101 5.61 -2.43 -3.58
C PRO A 101 6.76 -1.42 -3.63
N ALA A 102 6.54 -0.14 -3.30
CA ALA A 102 7.60 0.86 -3.26
C ALA A 102 8.67 0.53 -2.20
N VAL A 103 8.27 0.04 -1.02
CA VAL A 103 9.20 -0.43 0.03
C VAL A 103 10.00 -1.65 -0.45
N ILE A 104 9.35 -2.60 -1.13
CA ILE A 104 10.02 -3.79 -1.66
C ILE A 104 10.99 -3.38 -2.79
N PHE A 105 10.59 -2.51 -3.69
CA PHE A 105 11.44 -1.95 -4.73
C PHE A 105 12.63 -1.19 -4.14
N GLY A 106 12.39 -0.42 -3.07
CA GLY A 106 13.44 0.23 -2.29
C GLY A 106 14.46 -0.77 -1.73
N GLN A 107 14.00 -1.90 -1.17
CA GLN A 107 14.88 -2.97 -0.71
C GLN A 107 15.65 -3.61 -1.88
N ALA A 108 15.00 -3.81 -3.04
CA ALA A 108 15.70 -4.31 -4.22
C ALA A 108 16.90 -3.43 -4.59
N LEU A 109 16.70 -2.11 -4.65
CA LEU A 109 17.75 -1.15 -4.96
C LEU A 109 18.81 -1.07 -3.86
N LEU A 110 18.40 -1.12 -2.59
CA LEU A 110 19.32 -1.04 -1.45
C LEU A 110 20.26 -2.23 -1.39
N PHE A 111 19.70 -3.44 -1.52
CA PHE A 111 20.48 -4.68 -1.43
C PHE A 111 21.09 -5.13 -2.76
N GLY A 112 20.72 -4.50 -3.89
CA GLY A 112 21.21 -4.86 -5.22
C GLY A 112 20.64 -6.20 -5.71
N ASP A 113 19.43 -6.58 -5.30
CA ASP A 113 18.88 -7.88 -5.60
C ASP A 113 17.69 -7.82 -6.58
N TRP A 114 17.92 -8.31 -7.81
CA TRP A 114 16.93 -8.33 -8.88
C TRP A 114 15.71 -9.22 -8.58
N ARG A 115 15.83 -10.21 -7.69
CA ARG A 115 14.73 -11.09 -7.30
C ARG A 115 13.61 -10.31 -6.64
N LEU A 116 13.95 -9.26 -5.87
CA LEU A 116 12.97 -8.36 -5.27
C LEU A 116 12.28 -7.46 -6.28
N LEU A 117 12.90 -7.14 -7.43
CA LEU A 117 12.22 -6.43 -8.52
C LEU A 117 11.09 -7.26 -9.10
N TRP A 118 11.35 -8.54 -9.38
CA TRP A 118 10.32 -9.46 -9.85
C TRP A 118 9.21 -9.66 -8.81
N TYR A 119 9.60 -9.81 -7.55
CA TYR A 119 8.63 -9.95 -6.46
C TYR A 119 7.74 -8.70 -6.35
N ALA A 120 8.32 -7.49 -6.37
CA ALA A 120 7.57 -6.24 -6.35
C ALA A 120 6.62 -6.11 -7.55
N ALA A 121 7.08 -6.47 -8.76
CA ALA A 121 6.27 -6.43 -9.98
C ALA A 121 5.09 -7.40 -9.92
N LEU A 122 5.32 -8.64 -9.48
CA LEU A 122 4.26 -9.65 -9.34
C LEU A 122 3.25 -9.26 -8.26
N LEU A 123 3.71 -8.74 -7.13
CA LEU A 123 2.83 -8.27 -6.06
C LEU A 123 2.01 -7.06 -6.52
N TRP A 124 2.63 -6.12 -7.23
CA TRP A 124 1.90 -4.99 -7.82
C TRP A 124 0.84 -5.45 -8.83
N LEU A 125 1.17 -6.41 -9.69
CA LEU A 125 0.22 -6.99 -10.65
C LEU A 125 -0.95 -7.66 -9.93
N PHE A 126 -0.67 -8.41 -8.86
CA PHE A 126 -1.71 -9.00 -8.01
C PHE A 126 -2.63 -7.92 -7.42
N PHE A 127 -2.08 -6.87 -6.84
CA PHE A 127 -2.87 -5.75 -6.31
C PHE A 127 -3.67 -5.04 -7.41
N HIS A 128 -3.08 -4.87 -8.59
CA HIS A 128 -3.76 -4.25 -9.72
C HIS A 128 -5.00 -5.04 -10.13
N ILE A 129 -4.87 -6.34 -10.29
CA ILE A 129 -5.99 -7.24 -10.63
C ILE A 129 -7.02 -7.23 -9.50
N PHE A 130 -6.60 -7.36 -8.25
CA PHE A 130 -7.48 -7.36 -7.08
C PHE A 130 -8.32 -6.07 -6.99
N VAL A 131 -7.69 -4.92 -7.17
CA VAL A 131 -8.38 -3.62 -7.15
C VAL A 131 -9.41 -3.53 -8.28
N LEU A 132 -9.06 -3.95 -9.50
CA LEU A 132 -9.96 -3.87 -10.65
C LEU A 132 -11.14 -4.84 -10.57
N VAL A 133 -10.87 -6.07 -10.16
CA VAL A 133 -11.85 -7.16 -10.22
C VAL A 133 -12.74 -7.20 -8.98
N TYR A 134 -12.19 -6.82 -7.83
CA TYR A 134 -12.90 -6.97 -6.56
C TYR A 134 -13.14 -5.64 -5.85
N GLU A 135 -12.10 -4.86 -5.56
CA GLU A 135 -12.22 -3.72 -4.65
C GLU A 135 -13.04 -2.57 -5.24
N GLU A 136 -12.73 -2.11 -6.46
CA GLU A 136 -13.48 -1.02 -7.10
C GLU A 136 -14.95 -1.35 -7.34
N PRO A 137 -15.33 -2.54 -7.85
CA PRO A 137 -16.73 -2.94 -7.96
C PRO A 137 -17.45 -2.95 -6.60
N THR A 138 -16.80 -3.48 -5.56
CA THR A 138 -17.35 -3.53 -4.21
C THR A 138 -17.56 -2.14 -3.62
N LEU A 139 -16.57 -1.25 -3.76
CA LEU A 139 -16.67 0.15 -3.29
C LEU A 139 -17.76 0.91 -4.05
N LYS A 140 -17.87 0.70 -5.36
CA LYS A 140 -18.93 1.30 -6.17
C LYS A 140 -20.32 0.83 -5.72
N GLN A 141 -20.49 -0.45 -5.46
CA GLN A 141 -21.73 -1.02 -4.98
C GLN A 141 -22.08 -0.52 -3.57
N THR A 142 -21.09 -0.37 -2.69
CA THR A 142 -21.29 0.01 -1.29
C THR A 142 -21.54 1.51 -1.11
N PHE A 143 -20.78 2.35 -1.83
CA PHE A 143 -20.77 3.81 -1.61
C PHE A 143 -21.38 4.62 -2.77
N GLY A 144 -21.72 3.98 -3.90
CA GLY A 144 -22.43 4.58 -5.02
C GLY A 144 -21.81 5.89 -5.51
N ALA A 145 -22.61 6.96 -5.53
CA ALA A 145 -22.21 8.29 -6.02
C ALA A 145 -21.00 8.86 -5.28
N GLN A 146 -20.86 8.62 -3.97
CA GLN A 146 -19.72 9.09 -3.19
C GLN A 146 -18.40 8.47 -3.69
N TYR A 147 -18.40 7.18 -4.04
CA TYR A 147 -17.23 6.55 -4.63
C TYR A 147 -16.95 7.04 -6.06
N GLU A 148 -17.97 7.25 -6.87
CA GLU A 148 -17.79 7.76 -8.24
C GLU A 148 -17.19 9.18 -8.23
N ASP A 149 -17.61 10.05 -7.32
CA ASP A 149 -16.99 11.38 -7.15
C ASP A 149 -15.53 11.26 -6.72
N PHE A 150 -15.24 10.42 -5.74
CA PHE A 150 -13.85 10.12 -5.32
C PHE A 150 -13.01 9.60 -6.49
N ARG A 151 -13.54 8.66 -7.26
CA ARG A 151 -12.87 8.05 -8.43
C ARG A 151 -12.58 9.05 -9.53
N ALA A 152 -13.50 9.99 -9.77
CA ALA A 152 -13.34 11.03 -10.79
C ALA A 152 -12.23 12.04 -10.44
N ASN A 153 -11.99 12.28 -9.14
CA ASN A 153 -11.08 13.32 -8.67
C ASN A 153 -9.72 12.82 -8.20
N VAL A 154 -9.62 11.54 -7.79
CA VAL A 154 -8.37 10.98 -7.25
C VAL A 154 -7.91 9.80 -8.12
N PRO A 155 -6.67 9.83 -8.65
CA PRO A 155 -6.15 8.77 -9.51
C PRO A 155 -5.89 7.47 -8.72
N ARG A 156 -5.87 6.34 -9.44
CA ARG A 156 -5.74 5.00 -8.85
C ARG A 156 -4.33 4.73 -8.31
N TRP A 157 -3.27 5.06 -9.07
CA TRP A 157 -1.91 4.63 -8.81
C TRP A 157 -0.89 5.77 -8.68
N VAL A 158 -1.03 6.81 -9.48
CA VAL A 158 -0.08 7.92 -9.52
C VAL A 158 -0.61 9.04 -8.63
N PRO A 159 0.10 9.41 -7.55
CA PRO A 159 -0.36 10.48 -6.68
C PRO A 159 -0.49 11.82 -7.43
N ARG A 160 -1.58 12.53 -7.21
CA ARG A 160 -1.73 13.91 -7.67
C ARG A 160 -0.86 14.84 -6.79
N LEU A 161 -0.49 15.98 -7.34
CA LEU A 161 0.37 16.95 -6.64
C LEU A 161 -0.36 17.73 -5.54
N THR A 162 -1.68 17.87 -5.65
CA THR A 162 -2.50 18.62 -4.70
C THR A 162 -3.56 17.73 -4.08
N ALA A 163 -3.80 17.90 -2.77
CA ALA A 163 -4.81 17.12 -2.06
C ALA A 163 -6.22 17.42 -2.57
N TRP A 164 -6.99 16.38 -2.91
CA TRP A 164 -8.41 16.56 -3.18
C TRP A 164 -9.15 16.96 -1.90
N ARG A 165 -10.09 17.88 -2.04
CA ARG A 165 -10.98 18.30 -0.96
C ARG A 165 -12.38 17.77 -1.27
N VAL A 166 -12.95 17.05 -0.33
CA VAL A 166 -14.35 16.64 -0.41
C VAL A 166 -15.19 17.89 -0.41
N PRO A 167 -16.13 18.05 -1.34
CA PRO A 167 -17.04 19.19 -1.40
C PRO A 167 -17.85 19.38 -0.11
#